data_8bf324cd3b0ee63de063ec013456feb1
#
_entry.id   8bf324cd3b0ee63de063ec013456feb1
#
_cell.length_a   1.000
_cell.length_b   1.000
_cell.length_c   1.000
_cell.angle_alpha   90.00
_cell.angle_beta   90.00
_cell.angle_gamma   90.00
#
_symmetry.space_group_name_H-M   'P 1'
#
loop_
_entity.id
_entity.type
_entity.pdbx_description
1 polymer ?
#
loop_
_entity_poly.entity_id
_entity_poly.type
_entity_poly.pdbx_seq_one_letter_code
_entity_poly.pdbx_strand_id
1 'polypeptide(L)'
;LDVMLPNADGFELMEYIRPLGIPVIFLTARGSVDDRVRGLRMGAEDYIVKPFEVLELLARVDVVLRRYNKTDAVIEIGGLRIDTRAMQVWRGAEEIALTHKEYDLLLFFARNPGTALYRETIYEHVWGGEYSYGSKTVDLHIQRLRKKVGWENRLLAVNKVGYRLEV
;
A
#
# COMPACT_ATOMS: atom_id res chain seq x y z
N LEU A 1 4.51 10.99 -12.03
CA LEU A 1 4.03 12.26 -12.58
C LEU A 1 4.87 12.63 -13.80
N ASP A 2 4.23 12.79 -14.98
CA ASP A 2 4.95 13.33 -16.15
C ASP A 2 5.12 14.85 -16.00
N VAL A 3 6.30 15.37 -16.33
CA VAL A 3 6.54 16.82 -16.36
C VAL A 3 5.84 17.46 -17.56
N MET A 4 5.79 16.75 -18.70
CA MET A 4 5.17 17.24 -19.93
C MET A 4 3.75 16.69 -20.10
N LEU A 5 2.79 17.26 -19.41
CA LEU A 5 1.37 16.93 -19.57
C LEU A 5 0.73 17.82 -20.66
N PRO A 6 -0.28 17.33 -21.40
CA PRO A 6 -0.87 18.06 -22.55
C PRO A 6 -1.41 19.44 -22.21
N ASN A 7 -1.85 19.68 -20.97
CA ASN A 7 -2.54 20.92 -20.56
C ASN A 7 -2.03 21.49 -19.23
N ALA A 8 -0.92 20.97 -18.68
CA ALA A 8 -0.36 21.42 -17.40
C ALA A 8 1.15 21.14 -17.35
N ASP A 9 1.88 21.94 -16.61
CA ASP A 9 3.26 21.63 -16.24
C ASP A 9 3.26 20.71 -15.00
N GLY A 10 3.93 19.57 -15.10
CA GLY A 10 4.06 18.65 -13.96
C GLY A 10 4.72 19.28 -12.74
N PHE A 11 5.56 20.29 -12.92
CA PHE A 11 6.10 21.05 -11.81
C PHE A 11 5.05 21.90 -11.10
N GLU A 12 4.13 22.52 -11.83
CA GLU A 12 3.00 23.23 -11.22
C GLU A 12 2.09 22.27 -10.45
N LEU A 13 1.81 21.10 -11.03
CA LEU A 13 0.99 20.09 -10.35
C LEU A 13 1.66 19.58 -9.06
N MET A 14 3.00 19.49 -9.03
CA MET A 14 3.74 19.11 -7.83
C MET A 14 3.49 20.07 -6.66
N GLU A 15 3.31 21.37 -6.90
CA GLU A 15 3.01 22.35 -5.84
C GLU A 15 1.69 22.06 -5.14
N TYR A 16 0.69 21.53 -5.88
CA TYR A 16 -0.59 21.10 -5.30
C TYR A 16 -0.50 19.76 -4.58
N ILE A 17 0.33 18.84 -5.06
CA ILE A 17 0.49 17.49 -4.48
C ILE A 17 1.32 17.54 -3.19
N ARG A 18 2.34 18.39 -3.14
CA ARG A 18 3.30 18.47 -2.02
C ARG A 18 2.63 18.60 -0.64
N PRO A 19 1.64 19.49 -0.41
CA PRO A 19 0.97 19.59 0.88
C PRO A 19 0.20 18.34 1.31
N LEU A 20 -0.11 17.44 0.37
CA LEU A 20 -0.84 16.19 0.64
C LEU A 20 0.07 15.07 1.16
N GLY A 21 1.41 15.28 1.19
CA GLY A 21 2.36 14.27 1.64
C GLY A 21 2.45 13.03 0.74
N ILE A 22 1.96 13.12 -0.49
CA ILE A 22 2.00 12.03 -1.46
C ILE A 22 3.39 11.97 -2.10
N PRO A 23 4.10 10.81 -2.05
CA PRO A 23 5.39 10.67 -2.70
C PRO A 23 5.26 10.73 -4.22
N VAL A 24 6.12 11.50 -4.87
CA VAL A 24 6.10 11.72 -6.32
C VAL A 24 7.43 11.33 -6.94
N ILE A 25 7.37 10.55 -8.03
CA ILE A 25 8.49 10.31 -8.94
C ILE A 25 8.16 11.00 -10.26
N PHE A 26 9.02 11.90 -10.72
CA PHE A 26 8.86 12.49 -12.05
C PHE A 26 9.30 11.53 -13.16
N LEU A 27 8.48 11.41 -14.21
CA LEU A 27 8.76 10.66 -15.43
C LEU A 27 8.74 11.64 -16.60
N THR A 28 9.86 11.84 -17.31
CA THR A 28 9.89 12.91 -18.30
C THR A 28 10.95 12.72 -19.38
N ALA A 29 10.70 13.26 -20.57
CA ALA A 29 11.70 13.36 -21.63
C ALA A 29 12.76 14.48 -21.35
N ARG A 30 12.52 15.36 -20.38
CA ARG A 30 13.47 16.40 -19.99
C ARG A 30 14.55 15.83 -19.08
N GLY A 31 15.75 15.59 -19.64
CA GLY A 31 16.87 14.97 -18.93
C GLY A 31 17.95 15.96 -18.49
N SER A 32 17.73 17.29 -18.60
CA SER A 32 18.73 18.27 -18.17
C SER A 32 19.02 18.14 -16.66
N VAL A 33 20.26 18.47 -16.29
CA VAL A 33 20.63 18.48 -14.86
C VAL A 33 19.78 19.47 -14.09
N ASP A 34 19.48 20.62 -14.69
CA ASP A 34 18.69 21.67 -14.07
C ASP A 34 17.24 21.24 -13.78
N ASP A 35 16.60 20.55 -14.73
CA ASP A 35 15.23 20.02 -14.53
C ASP A 35 15.18 18.98 -13.42
N ARG A 36 16.18 18.08 -13.36
CA ARG A 36 16.29 17.08 -12.29
C ARG A 36 16.49 17.72 -10.91
N VAL A 37 17.40 18.67 -10.83
CA VAL A 37 17.67 19.43 -9.59
C VAL A 37 16.44 20.21 -9.16
N ARG A 38 15.72 20.84 -10.10
CA ARG A 38 14.45 21.53 -9.84
C ARG A 38 13.41 20.58 -9.24
N GLY A 39 13.15 19.45 -9.89
CA GLY A 39 12.16 18.46 -9.44
C GLY A 39 12.45 17.93 -8.04
N LEU A 40 13.71 17.57 -7.77
CA LEU A 40 14.13 17.09 -6.45
C LEU A 40 14.03 18.18 -5.36
N ARG A 41 14.40 19.43 -5.68
CA ARG A 41 14.24 20.56 -4.75
C ARG A 41 12.80 20.90 -4.44
N MET A 42 11.87 20.63 -5.35
CA MET A 42 10.45 20.78 -5.12
C MET A 42 9.86 19.70 -4.19
N GLY A 43 10.65 18.68 -3.87
CA GLY A 43 10.27 17.61 -2.93
C GLY A 43 9.83 16.32 -3.61
N ALA A 44 10.14 16.12 -4.89
CA ALA A 44 10.00 14.82 -5.52
C ALA A 44 10.97 13.79 -4.90
N GLU A 45 10.54 12.55 -4.78
CA GLU A 45 11.37 11.47 -4.23
C GLU A 45 12.41 10.96 -5.21
N ASP A 46 12.10 11.00 -6.51
CA ASP A 46 13.02 10.61 -7.58
C ASP A 46 12.63 11.25 -8.91
N TYR A 47 13.50 11.09 -9.91
CA TYR A 47 13.36 11.64 -11.25
C TYR A 47 13.88 10.64 -12.29
N ILE A 48 13.03 10.20 -13.21
CA ILE A 48 13.35 9.20 -14.24
C ILE A 48 13.19 9.82 -15.62
N VAL A 49 14.23 9.67 -16.46
CA VAL A 49 14.24 10.20 -17.82
C VAL A 49 13.77 9.13 -18.79
N LYS A 50 12.86 9.50 -19.69
CA LYS A 50 12.40 8.65 -20.81
C LYS A 50 13.45 8.62 -21.95
N PRO A 51 13.68 7.46 -22.60
CA PRO A 51 13.06 6.15 -22.34
C PRO A 51 13.66 5.47 -21.10
N PHE A 52 12.85 4.70 -20.37
CA PHE A 52 13.28 3.90 -19.22
C PHE A 52 12.73 2.48 -19.32
N GLU A 53 13.42 1.55 -18.69
CA GLU A 53 12.95 0.17 -18.55
C GLU A 53 11.93 0.05 -17.41
N VAL A 54 10.88 -0.75 -17.61
CA VAL A 54 9.84 -0.98 -16.59
C VAL A 54 10.45 -1.50 -15.29
N LEU A 55 11.46 -2.36 -15.37
CA LEU A 55 12.16 -2.89 -14.20
C LEU A 55 12.88 -1.78 -13.40
N GLU A 56 13.42 -0.75 -14.07
CA GLU A 56 14.01 0.41 -13.39
C GLU A 56 12.96 1.19 -12.64
N LEU A 57 11.82 1.46 -13.29
CA LEU A 57 10.70 2.17 -12.63
C LEU A 57 10.23 1.42 -11.38
N LEU A 58 10.00 0.10 -11.48
CA LEU A 58 9.57 -0.72 -10.34
C LEU A 58 10.58 -0.69 -9.19
N ALA A 59 11.88 -0.83 -9.49
CA ALA A 59 12.92 -0.77 -8.47
C ALA A 59 12.95 0.59 -7.74
N ARG A 60 12.73 1.70 -8.44
CA ARG A 60 12.69 3.05 -7.85
C ARG A 60 11.42 3.27 -7.02
N VAL A 61 10.27 2.79 -7.50
CA VAL A 61 9.02 2.78 -6.73
C VAL A 61 9.20 2.01 -5.41
N ASP A 62 9.83 0.84 -5.43
CA ASP A 62 10.12 0.06 -4.23
C ASP A 62 11.00 0.80 -3.22
N VAL A 63 12.00 1.55 -3.71
CA VAL A 63 12.86 2.38 -2.85
C VAL A 63 12.05 3.48 -2.16
N VAL A 64 11.19 4.17 -2.92
CA VAL A 64 10.33 5.23 -2.39
C VAL A 64 9.34 4.65 -1.37
N LEU A 65 8.63 3.59 -1.71
CA LEU A 65 7.67 2.93 -0.82
C LEU A 65 8.33 2.44 0.47
N ARG A 66 9.56 1.92 0.42
CA ARG A 66 10.30 1.54 1.63
C ARG A 66 10.59 2.73 2.56
N ARG A 67 10.82 3.92 2.01
CA ARG A 67 11.04 5.15 2.82
C ARG A 67 9.74 5.59 3.49
N TYR A 68 8.63 5.54 2.77
CA TYR A 68 7.30 5.91 3.27
C TYR A 68 6.74 4.86 4.24
N ASN A 69 6.93 3.58 3.98
CA ASN A 69 6.55 2.50 4.90
C ASN A 69 7.41 2.46 6.19
N LYS A 70 8.52 3.21 6.26
CA LYS A 70 9.29 3.36 7.51
C LYS A 70 8.58 4.21 8.57
N THR A 71 7.62 5.04 8.19
CA THR A 71 6.80 5.79 9.14
C THR A 71 5.81 4.89 9.88
N ASP A 72 5.43 3.75 9.30
CA ASP A 72 4.50 2.79 9.90
C ASP A 72 5.22 1.55 10.45
N ALA A 73 6.34 1.74 11.18
CA ALA A 73 7.02 0.63 11.85
C ALA A 73 6.11 -0.08 12.85
N VAL A 74 5.13 0.67 13.42
CA VAL A 74 4.09 0.15 14.29
C VAL A 74 2.75 0.72 13.82
N ILE A 75 1.78 -0.16 13.55
CA ILE A 75 0.40 0.20 13.24
C ILE A 75 -0.46 -0.15 14.45
N GLU A 76 -1.19 0.82 14.97
CA GLU A 76 -2.20 0.60 16.01
C GLU A 76 -3.59 0.72 15.40
N ILE A 77 -4.32 -0.40 15.33
CA ILE A 77 -5.61 -0.44 14.67
C ILE A 77 -6.51 -1.54 15.26
N GLY A 78 -7.78 -1.22 15.46
CA GLY A 78 -8.77 -2.19 15.90
C GLY A 78 -8.42 -2.94 17.19
N GLY A 79 -7.68 -2.29 18.11
CA GLY A 79 -7.20 -2.90 19.36
C GLY A 79 -5.95 -3.76 19.20
N LEU A 80 -5.33 -3.78 18.02
CA LEU A 80 -4.06 -4.45 17.77
C LEU A 80 -2.91 -3.46 17.66
N ARG A 81 -1.73 -3.93 18.05
CA ARG A 81 -0.44 -3.32 17.77
C ARG A 81 0.35 -4.24 16.84
N ILE A 82 0.69 -3.76 15.67
CA ILE A 82 1.38 -4.52 14.61
C ILE A 82 2.76 -3.90 14.40
N ASP A 83 3.83 -4.61 14.76
CA ASP A 83 5.18 -4.23 14.40
C ASP A 83 5.51 -4.80 13.02
N THR A 84 5.59 -3.91 12.02
CA THR A 84 5.78 -4.32 10.63
C THR A 84 7.21 -4.76 10.34
N ARG A 85 8.18 -4.37 11.18
CA ARG A 85 9.59 -4.77 11.03
C ARG A 85 9.86 -6.13 11.66
N ALA A 86 9.31 -6.34 12.85
CA ALA A 86 9.42 -7.61 13.55
C ALA A 86 8.44 -8.67 13.04
N MET A 87 7.44 -8.27 12.23
CA MET A 87 6.30 -9.09 11.79
C MET A 87 5.54 -9.70 12.97
N GLN A 88 5.39 -8.92 14.04
CA GLN A 88 4.73 -9.35 15.28
C GLN A 88 3.43 -8.58 15.49
N VAL A 89 2.46 -9.24 16.09
CA VAL A 89 1.13 -8.69 16.36
C VAL A 89 0.75 -8.93 17.81
N TRP A 90 0.26 -7.88 18.48
CA TRP A 90 -0.20 -7.96 19.87
C TRP A 90 -1.62 -7.41 20.02
N ARG A 91 -2.34 -8.00 20.97
CA ARG A 91 -3.57 -7.46 21.51
C ARG A 91 -3.35 -7.20 23.01
N GLY A 92 -3.15 -5.92 23.37
CA GLY A 92 -2.68 -5.57 24.70
C GLY A 92 -1.28 -6.13 24.97
N ALA A 93 -1.13 -7.00 25.97
CA ALA A 93 0.13 -7.67 26.30
C ALA A 93 0.27 -9.07 25.66
N GLU A 94 -0.76 -9.58 25.00
CA GLU A 94 -0.77 -10.92 24.39
C GLU A 94 -0.27 -10.87 22.96
N GLU A 95 0.77 -11.62 22.65
CA GLU A 95 1.26 -11.82 21.27
C GLU A 95 0.36 -12.82 20.53
N ILE A 96 -0.08 -12.45 19.32
CA ILE A 96 -0.96 -13.26 18.48
C ILE A 96 -0.13 -13.96 17.41
N ALA A 97 -0.07 -15.29 17.47
CA ALA A 97 0.61 -16.08 16.47
C ALA A 97 -0.22 -16.19 15.18
N LEU A 98 0.30 -15.60 14.10
CA LEU A 98 -0.27 -15.66 12.76
C LEU A 98 0.65 -16.44 11.83
N THR A 99 0.05 -17.16 10.88
CA THR A 99 0.79 -17.66 9.72
C THR A 99 1.18 -16.49 8.81
N HIS A 100 2.15 -16.69 7.92
CA HIS A 100 2.58 -15.65 6.98
C HIS A 100 1.40 -15.06 6.17
N LYS A 101 0.53 -15.93 5.65
CA LYS A 101 -0.66 -15.50 4.89
C LYS A 101 -1.72 -14.77 5.73
N GLU A 102 -1.88 -15.16 6.99
CA GLU A 102 -2.75 -14.45 7.92
C GLU A 102 -2.17 -13.07 8.27
N TYR A 103 -0.85 -12.97 8.42
CA TYR A 103 -0.17 -11.71 8.66
C TYR A 103 -0.28 -10.77 7.45
N ASP A 104 -0.01 -11.26 6.23
CA ASP A 104 -0.15 -10.47 5.00
C ASP A 104 -1.58 -9.94 4.84
N LEU A 105 -2.56 -10.80 5.11
CA LEU A 105 -3.97 -10.45 5.06
C LEU A 105 -4.34 -9.39 6.11
N LEU A 106 -3.88 -9.55 7.35
CA LEU A 106 -4.04 -8.56 8.42
C LEU A 106 -3.48 -7.21 8.00
N LEU A 107 -2.22 -7.19 7.53
CA LEU A 107 -1.52 -5.98 7.15
C LEU A 107 -2.20 -5.27 5.97
N PHE A 108 -2.72 -6.03 5.02
CA PHE A 108 -3.45 -5.49 3.87
C PHE A 108 -4.72 -4.75 4.31
N PHE A 109 -5.50 -5.31 5.24
CA PHE A 109 -6.67 -4.61 5.81
C PHE A 109 -6.27 -3.44 6.72
N ALA A 110 -5.24 -3.60 7.53
CA ALA A 110 -4.76 -2.54 8.43
C ALA A 110 -4.29 -1.28 7.68
N ARG A 111 -3.79 -1.45 6.46
CA ARG A 111 -3.38 -0.34 5.58
C ARG A 111 -4.52 0.24 4.73
N ASN A 112 -5.68 -0.42 4.70
CA ASN A 112 -6.85 0.02 3.92
C ASN A 112 -8.12 0.08 4.78
N PRO A 113 -8.10 0.76 5.95
CA PRO A 113 -9.27 0.84 6.81
C PRO A 113 -10.42 1.56 6.10
N GLY A 114 -11.66 1.14 6.36
CA GLY A 114 -12.86 1.72 5.76
C GLY A 114 -13.08 1.40 4.29
N THR A 115 -12.09 0.82 3.61
CA THR A 115 -12.17 0.50 2.18
C THR A 115 -12.76 -0.89 1.96
N ALA A 116 -13.77 -0.99 1.09
CA ALA A 116 -14.30 -2.28 0.66
C ALA A 116 -13.36 -2.91 -0.38
N LEU A 117 -12.68 -3.98 -0.01
CA LEU A 117 -11.72 -4.69 -0.86
C LEU A 117 -12.41 -5.89 -1.54
N TYR A 118 -12.25 -5.99 -2.86
CA TYR A 118 -12.76 -7.12 -3.63
C TYR A 118 -12.00 -8.41 -3.29
N ARG A 119 -12.69 -9.56 -3.34
CA ARG A 119 -12.06 -10.87 -3.09
C ARG A 119 -10.90 -11.17 -4.03
N GLU A 120 -11.04 -10.77 -5.28
CA GLU A 120 -10.01 -10.85 -6.31
C GLU A 120 -8.76 -10.05 -5.89
N THR A 121 -8.93 -8.78 -5.57
CA THR A 121 -7.83 -7.90 -5.11
C THR A 121 -7.15 -8.43 -3.84
N ILE A 122 -7.93 -8.95 -2.88
CA ILE A 122 -7.39 -9.58 -1.66
C ILE A 122 -6.56 -10.81 -2.03
N TYR A 123 -7.06 -11.65 -2.92
CA TYR A 123 -6.38 -12.88 -3.32
C TYR A 123 -5.07 -12.57 -4.04
N GLU A 124 -5.10 -11.71 -5.04
CA GLU A 124 -3.94 -11.32 -5.83
C GLU A 124 -2.85 -10.70 -4.95
N HIS A 125 -3.25 -9.82 -4.03
CA HIS A 125 -2.29 -9.17 -3.12
C HIS A 125 -1.62 -10.16 -2.16
N VAL A 126 -2.39 -11.09 -1.57
CA VAL A 126 -1.89 -11.98 -0.50
C VAL A 126 -1.27 -13.25 -1.03
N TRP A 127 -1.84 -13.87 -2.07
CA TRP A 127 -1.36 -15.16 -2.61
C TRP A 127 -0.58 -15.02 -3.91
N GLY A 128 -0.81 -13.94 -4.67
CA GLY A 128 -0.32 -13.78 -6.04
C GLY A 128 -1.07 -14.67 -7.05
N GLY A 129 -0.89 -14.39 -8.33
CA GLY A 129 -1.56 -15.14 -9.39
C GLY A 129 -3.03 -14.79 -9.59
N GLU A 130 -3.69 -15.48 -10.52
CA GLU A 130 -5.08 -15.21 -10.91
C GLU A 130 -6.06 -15.78 -9.88
N TYR A 131 -7.08 -14.97 -9.56
CA TYR A 131 -8.19 -15.40 -8.70
C TYR A 131 -9.14 -16.32 -9.44
N SER A 132 -9.37 -17.52 -8.89
CA SER A 132 -10.39 -18.40 -9.41
C SER A 132 -11.75 -18.08 -8.80
N TYR A 133 -12.70 -17.67 -9.63
CA TYR A 133 -14.07 -17.39 -9.20
C TYR A 133 -14.69 -18.62 -8.54
N GLY A 134 -15.31 -18.41 -7.36
CA GLY A 134 -15.86 -19.49 -6.53
C GLY A 134 -14.88 -20.10 -5.53
N SER A 135 -13.61 -19.72 -5.56
CA SER A 135 -12.64 -20.10 -4.53
C SER A 135 -13.07 -19.56 -3.16
N LYS A 136 -13.06 -20.42 -2.15
CA LYS A 136 -13.33 -20.05 -0.75
C LYS A 136 -12.05 -19.71 0.04
N THR A 137 -10.91 -19.64 -0.61
CA THR A 137 -9.62 -19.42 0.05
C THR A 137 -9.62 -18.13 0.86
N VAL A 138 -10.05 -17.00 0.29
CA VAL A 138 -10.15 -15.72 0.98
C VAL A 138 -11.10 -15.82 2.17
N ASP A 139 -12.32 -16.35 1.95
CA ASP A 139 -13.35 -16.42 3.00
C ASP A 139 -12.90 -17.27 4.20
N LEU A 140 -12.23 -18.38 3.96
CA LEU A 140 -11.70 -19.25 5.02
C LEU A 140 -10.58 -18.56 5.83
N HIS A 141 -9.67 -17.86 5.16
CA HIS A 141 -8.59 -17.13 5.84
C HIS A 141 -9.13 -15.93 6.61
N ILE A 142 -10.09 -15.18 6.06
CA ILE A 142 -10.80 -14.12 6.77
C ILE A 142 -11.46 -14.66 8.04
N GLN A 143 -12.15 -15.80 7.95
CA GLN A 143 -12.81 -16.42 9.11
C GLN A 143 -11.80 -16.78 10.21
N ARG A 144 -10.64 -17.36 9.83
CA ARG A 144 -9.58 -17.71 10.77
C ARG A 144 -8.95 -16.46 11.39
N LEU A 145 -8.63 -15.47 10.56
CA LEU A 145 -8.02 -14.22 10.99
C LEU A 145 -8.91 -13.50 12.01
N ARG A 146 -10.21 -13.31 11.70
CA ARG A 146 -11.17 -12.68 12.61
C ARG A 146 -11.11 -13.25 14.02
N LYS A 147 -11.15 -14.59 14.13
CA LYS A 147 -11.11 -15.30 15.42
C LYS A 147 -9.81 -15.06 16.17
N LYS A 148 -8.66 -15.10 15.46
CA LYS A 148 -7.35 -14.92 16.08
C LYS A 148 -7.16 -13.50 16.60
N VAL A 149 -7.55 -12.49 15.82
CA VAL A 149 -7.31 -11.09 16.16
C VAL A 149 -8.50 -10.39 16.85
N GLY A 150 -9.61 -11.11 17.07
CA GLY A 150 -10.80 -10.53 17.72
C GLY A 150 -11.55 -9.52 16.86
N TRP A 151 -11.53 -9.68 15.52
CA TRP A 151 -12.15 -8.75 14.57
C TRP A 151 -13.47 -9.26 13.96
N GLU A 152 -14.18 -10.13 14.66
CA GLU A 152 -15.47 -10.66 14.19
C GLU A 152 -16.49 -9.56 13.86
N ASN A 153 -16.49 -8.48 14.66
CA ASN A 153 -17.38 -7.34 14.50
C ASN A 153 -16.73 -6.12 13.80
N ARG A 154 -15.49 -6.25 13.32
CA ARG A 154 -14.76 -5.16 12.66
C ARG A 154 -14.45 -5.46 11.20
N LEU A 155 -14.00 -6.67 10.90
CA LEU A 155 -13.71 -7.08 9.52
C LEU A 155 -14.99 -7.68 8.91
N LEU A 156 -15.79 -6.83 8.29
CA LEU A 156 -17.15 -7.15 7.84
C LEU A 156 -17.19 -7.60 6.38
N ALA A 157 -18.14 -8.46 6.07
CA ALA A 157 -18.43 -8.83 4.69
C ALA A 157 -19.25 -7.73 4.00
N VAL A 158 -18.82 -7.33 2.80
CA VAL A 158 -19.58 -6.45 1.90
C VAL A 158 -20.19 -7.29 0.81
N ASN A 159 -21.54 -7.31 0.75
CA ASN A 159 -22.28 -8.18 -0.16
C ASN A 159 -21.83 -8.01 -1.61
N LYS A 160 -21.59 -9.13 -2.31
CA LYS A 160 -21.12 -9.21 -3.70
C LYS A 160 -19.78 -8.53 -4.00
N VAL A 161 -19.11 -7.92 -3.02
CA VAL A 161 -17.81 -7.26 -3.16
C VAL A 161 -16.72 -8.10 -2.50
N GLY A 162 -16.69 -8.12 -1.19
CA GLY A 162 -15.61 -8.75 -0.45
C GLY A 162 -15.68 -8.41 1.02
N TYR A 163 -14.66 -7.69 1.53
CA TYR A 163 -14.55 -7.39 2.95
C TYR A 163 -14.07 -5.96 3.20
N ARG A 164 -14.42 -5.40 4.35
CA ARG A 164 -14.02 -4.08 4.81
C ARG A 164 -13.67 -4.13 6.29
N LEU A 165 -12.56 -3.52 6.68
CA LEU A 165 -12.21 -3.31 8.07
C LEU A 165 -12.82 -1.99 8.56
N GLU A 166 -13.65 -2.06 9.59
CA GLU A 166 -14.20 -0.89 10.32
C GLU A 166 -13.39 -0.67 11.60
N VAL A 167 -12.99 0.55 11.84
CA VAL A 167 -12.15 0.99 12.97
C VAL A 167 -12.88 2.00 13.83
#